data_11b7a75d14e9e8201ce5c8cf2fc3db34
#
_entry.id   11b7a75d14e9e8201ce5c8cf2fc3db34
#
_cell.length_a   1.000
_cell.length_b   1.000
_cell.length_c   1.000
_cell.angle_alpha   90.00
_cell.angle_beta   90.00
_cell.angle_gamma   90.00
#
_symmetry.space_group_name_H-M   'P 1'
#
loop_
_entity.id
_entity.type
_entity.pdbx_description
1 polymer ?
#
loop_
_entity_poly.entity_id
_entity_poly.type
_entity_poly.pdbx_seq_one_letter_code
_entity_poly.pdbx_strand_id
1 'polypeptide(L)'
;MSLLVVGSVAFDSVETPAAARDRVLGGSAIYCSYAASYFSEVSLVGVVGEDWPDEYTQWLRTRGIDTLGLETVPDAQTFHWKGKYHADMNDRETLELQLNVFADFDPELPDEYRECPFVFLANGAPTLQRKVLSQVNSSRFVVADTMDIWIQNEAEELKQLLLEIDGLVLNDSEAKLLTGKTNLVEAGQAVLRMGPGFVVIKKGEHGAMFFSEQETYALPAFPTDRVVDPTGAGDSFAGGMMGYLASQGEVGPKALKAAIGYGTIVASYNVEDFSLDRMKQIEQADLVQRMERYQAMLRL
;
A
#
# COMPACT_ATOMS: atom_id res chain seq x y z
N MET A 1 -8.14 -14.66 7.72
CA MET A 1 -7.51 -15.32 6.55
C MET A 1 -6.20 -14.61 6.28
N SER A 2 -5.23 -15.30 5.68
CA SER A 2 -3.92 -14.73 5.36
C SER A 2 -3.98 -13.76 4.17
N LEU A 3 -3.12 -12.76 4.21
CA LEU A 3 -2.93 -11.77 3.15
C LEU A 3 -1.50 -11.91 2.60
N LEU A 4 -1.37 -12.18 1.31
CA LEU A 4 -0.10 -12.09 0.60
C LEU A 4 0.14 -10.63 0.21
N VAL A 5 1.32 -10.10 0.56
CA VAL A 5 1.77 -8.75 0.16
C VAL A 5 3.08 -8.88 -0.60
N VAL A 6 3.12 -8.38 -1.82
CA VAL A 6 4.31 -8.40 -2.67
C VAL A 6 4.64 -6.98 -3.11
N GLY A 7 5.90 -6.56 -2.99
CA GLY A 7 6.33 -5.23 -3.42
C GLY A 7 7.71 -4.84 -2.91
N SER A 8 8.01 -3.56 -2.97
CA SER A 8 9.31 -3.06 -2.56
C SER A 8 9.53 -3.13 -1.04
N VAL A 9 10.73 -3.58 -0.68
CA VAL A 9 11.33 -3.47 0.66
C VAL A 9 12.52 -2.55 0.52
N ALA A 10 12.59 -1.48 1.28
CA ALA A 10 13.53 -0.39 1.02
C ALA A 10 14.06 0.27 2.29
N PHE A 11 15.10 1.06 2.11
CA PHE A 11 15.41 2.17 3.02
C PHE A 11 14.86 3.46 2.42
N ASP A 12 14.18 4.24 3.25
CA ASP A 12 13.72 5.58 2.89
C ASP A 12 14.56 6.64 3.60
N SER A 13 15.01 7.65 2.85
CA SER A 13 15.60 8.88 3.40
C SER A 13 14.63 10.02 3.11
N VAL A 14 14.13 10.65 4.17
CA VAL A 14 13.04 11.60 4.06
C VAL A 14 13.43 12.95 4.67
N GLU A 15 13.21 14.00 3.91
CA GLU A 15 13.32 15.39 4.37
C GLU A 15 11.93 16.02 4.40
N THR A 16 11.50 16.53 5.55
CA THR A 16 10.26 17.29 5.72
C THR A 16 10.55 18.63 6.38
N PRO A 17 9.61 19.59 6.39
CA PRO A 17 9.78 20.84 7.15
C PRO A 17 10.00 20.62 8.66
N ALA A 18 9.57 19.49 9.21
CA ALA A 18 9.72 19.17 10.62
C ALA A 18 11.10 18.64 10.96
N ALA A 19 11.66 17.74 10.15
CA ALA A 19 12.96 17.10 10.37
C ALA A 19 13.39 16.27 9.13
N ALA A 20 14.56 15.63 9.25
CA ALA A 20 15.03 14.65 8.27
C ALA A 20 15.38 13.33 8.96
N ARG A 21 15.21 12.23 8.23
CA ARG A 21 15.66 10.89 8.60
C ARG A 21 16.40 10.26 7.44
N ASP A 22 17.42 9.49 7.75
CA ASP A 22 18.23 8.82 6.75
C ASP A 22 18.15 7.31 6.93
N ARG A 23 17.95 6.59 5.81
CA ARG A 23 17.92 5.12 5.74
C ARG A 23 17.03 4.44 6.81
N VAL A 24 15.83 4.96 7.00
CA VAL A 24 14.82 4.33 7.86
C VAL A 24 14.10 3.21 7.11
N LEU A 25 13.47 2.32 7.85
CA LEU A 25 12.68 1.21 7.29
C LEU A 25 11.56 1.76 6.41
N GLY A 26 11.48 1.27 5.18
CA GLY A 26 10.56 1.75 4.16
C GLY A 26 10.22 0.70 3.10
N GLY A 27 9.60 1.18 2.03
CA GLY A 27 9.10 0.35 0.94
C GLY A 27 7.62 0.00 1.06
N SER A 28 6.94 -0.06 -0.08
CA SER A 28 5.48 -0.24 -0.16
C SER A 28 5.00 -1.53 0.52
N ALA A 29 5.74 -2.64 0.35
CA ALA A 29 5.38 -3.91 0.98
C ALA A 29 5.55 -3.87 2.50
N ILE A 30 6.50 -3.11 3.03
CA ILE A 30 6.72 -2.97 4.47
C ILE A 30 5.59 -2.16 5.12
N TYR A 31 5.29 -0.97 4.61
CA TYR A 31 4.20 -0.15 5.15
C TYR A 31 2.86 -0.90 5.07
N CYS A 32 2.58 -1.54 3.94
CA CYS A 32 1.36 -2.33 3.75
C CYS A 32 1.30 -3.53 4.72
N SER A 33 2.36 -4.34 4.79
CA SER A 33 2.41 -5.52 5.65
C SER A 33 2.25 -5.15 7.12
N TYR A 34 2.94 -4.10 7.56
CA TYR A 34 2.83 -3.64 8.94
C TYR A 34 1.41 -3.16 9.26
N ALA A 35 0.81 -2.35 8.39
CA ALA A 35 -0.56 -1.88 8.53
C ALA A 35 -1.58 -3.04 8.55
N ALA A 36 -1.41 -4.03 7.69
CA ALA A 36 -2.29 -5.20 7.62
C ALA A 36 -2.16 -6.10 8.86
N SER A 37 -0.98 -6.17 9.48
CA SER A 37 -0.70 -7.03 10.65
C SER A 37 -1.51 -6.67 11.91
N TYR A 38 -2.17 -5.52 11.95
CA TYR A 38 -3.13 -5.22 13.01
C TYR A 38 -4.42 -6.05 12.91
N PHE A 39 -4.70 -6.62 11.75
CA PHE A 39 -5.98 -7.25 11.44
C PHE A 39 -5.88 -8.72 11.06
N SER A 40 -4.83 -9.11 10.34
CA SER A 40 -4.69 -10.44 9.74
C SER A 40 -3.25 -10.92 9.78
N GLU A 41 -3.06 -12.23 9.57
CA GLU A 41 -1.76 -12.81 9.24
C GLU A 41 -1.31 -12.30 7.87
N VAL A 42 -0.02 -12.00 7.73
CA VAL A 42 0.56 -11.42 6.51
C VAL A 42 1.74 -12.28 6.05
N SER A 43 1.76 -12.63 4.78
CA SER A 43 2.86 -13.29 4.08
C SER A 43 3.56 -12.25 3.20
N LEU A 44 4.78 -11.85 3.58
CA LEU A 44 5.55 -10.82 2.88
C LEU A 44 6.46 -11.46 1.82
N VAL A 45 6.40 -10.93 0.61
CA VAL A 45 7.33 -11.25 -0.49
C VAL A 45 8.03 -9.98 -0.94
N GLY A 46 9.36 -10.03 -0.95
CA GLY A 46 10.21 -8.91 -1.34
C GLY A 46 11.66 -9.34 -1.43
N VAL A 47 12.54 -8.41 -1.77
CA VAL A 47 13.98 -8.63 -1.89
C VAL A 47 14.75 -7.53 -1.17
N VAL A 48 15.83 -7.93 -0.51
CA VAL A 48 16.77 -7.03 0.17
C VAL A 48 18.21 -7.40 -0.19
N GLY A 49 19.13 -6.46 -0.01
CA GLY A 49 20.56 -6.71 -0.12
C GLY A 49 21.16 -7.19 1.19
N GLU A 50 22.48 -7.44 1.18
CA GLU A 50 23.28 -7.82 2.35
C GLU A 50 23.32 -6.71 3.44
N ASP A 51 23.08 -5.47 3.04
CA ASP A 51 23.02 -4.30 3.93
C ASP A 51 21.74 -4.22 4.78
N TRP A 52 20.80 -5.18 4.60
CA TRP A 52 19.56 -5.23 5.36
C TRP A 52 19.80 -5.78 6.78
N PRO A 53 19.42 -5.03 7.84
CA PRO A 53 19.62 -5.49 9.21
C PRO A 53 18.70 -6.66 9.56
N ASP A 54 19.27 -7.75 10.07
CA ASP A 54 18.52 -8.92 10.56
C ASP A 54 17.48 -8.53 11.61
N GLU A 55 17.73 -7.50 12.40
CA GLU A 55 16.81 -7.00 13.42
C GLU A 55 15.47 -6.53 12.83
N TYR A 56 15.45 -5.98 11.62
CA TYR A 56 14.22 -5.59 10.94
C TYR A 56 13.38 -6.81 10.57
N THR A 57 14.01 -7.86 10.03
CA THR A 57 13.32 -9.13 9.75
C THR A 57 12.76 -9.77 11.02
N GLN A 58 13.56 -9.81 12.09
CA GLN A 58 13.12 -10.34 13.38
C GLN A 58 11.95 -9.53 13.94
N TRP A 59 12.02 -8.21 13.84
CA TRP A 59 10.96 -7.34 14.32
C TRP A 59 9.66 -7.52 13.52
N LEU A 60 9.72 -7.65 12.19
CA LEU A 60 8.54 -7.97 11.36
C LEU A 60 7.89 -9.29 11.80
N ARG A 61 8.69 -10.32 12.09
CA ARG A 61 8.20 -11.62 12.60
C ARG A 61 7.51 -11.50 13.96
N THR A 62 7.97 -10.63 14.85
CA THR A 62 7.31 -10.39 16.15
C THR A 62 5.91 -9.78 15.99
N ARG A 63 5.63 -9.13 14.86
CA ARG A 63 4.31 -8.60 14.49
C ARG A 63 3.40 -9.62 13.81
N GLY A 64 3.83 -10.88 13.66
CA GLY A 64 3.08 -11.91 12.95
C GLY A 64 3.16 -11.79 11.42
N ILE A 65 4.17 -11.08 10.91
CA ILE A 65 4.44 -11.03 9.47
C ILE A 65 5.39 -12.17 9.13
N ASP A 66 4.92 -13.11 8.33
CA ASP A 66 5.76 -14.18 7.81
C ASP A 66 6.67 -13.64 6.71
N THR A 67 7.97 -13.88 6.87
CA THR A 67 9.02 -13.37 5.99
C THR A 67 9.73 -14.48 5.22
N LEU A 68 9.09 -15.64 5.05
CA LEU A 68 9.66 -16.75 4.27
C LEU A 68 9.93 -16.33 2.80
N GLY A 69 9.09 -15.44 2.26
CA GLY A 69 9.24 -14.86 0.92
C GLY A 69 10.16 -13.63 0.83
N LEU A 70 10.88 -13.27 1.90
CA LEU A 70 11.85 -12.17 1.87
C LEU A 70 13.22 -12.73 1.48
N GLU A 71 13.63 -12.49 0.23
CA GLU A 71 14.91 -12.92 -0.31
C GLU A 71 16.02 -11.95 0.09
N THR A 72 17.22 -12.47 0.41
CA THR A 72 18.44 -11.68 0.62
C THR A 72 19.45 -12.00 -0.46
N VAL A 73 19.86 -10.98 -1.23
CA VAL A 73 20.87 -11.10 -2.28
C VAL A 73 22.25 -10.74 -1.71
N PRO A 74 23.22 -11.69 -1.71
CA PRO A 74 24.56 -11.41 -1.20
C PRO A 74 25.32 -10.41 -2.11
N ASP A 75 26.26 -9.69 -1.53
CA ASP A 75 27.11 -8.70 -2.22
C ASP A 75 26.32 -7.60 -2.96
N ALA A 76 25.07 -7.35 -2.56
CA ALA A 76 24.19 -6.37 -3.18
C ALA A 76 23.56 -5.44 -2.13
N GLN A 77 22.98 -4.33 -2.57
CA GLN A 77 22.34 -3.35 -1.71
C GLN A 77 20.83 -3.39 -1.83
N THR A 78 20.15 -3.11 -0.71
CA THR A 78 18.71 -2.93 -0.63
C THR A 78 18.27 -1.69 -1.41
N PHE A 79 17.08 -1.72 -1.98
CA PHE A 79 16.45 -0.56 -2.61
C PHE A 79 16.50 0.65 -1.67
N HIS A 80 16.88 1.80 -2.20
CA HIS A 80 16.94 3.06 -1.46
C HIS A 80 16.22 4.15 -2.22
N TRP A 81 15.31 4.83 -1.53
CA TRP A 81 14.63 6.02 -2.02
C TRP A 81 14.94 7.21 -1.12
N LYS A 82 15.20 8.37 -1.74
CA LYS A 82 15.32 9.64 -1.02
C LYS A 82 14.35 10.66 -1.58
N GLY A 83 13.53 11.22 -0.69
CA GLY A 83 12.53 12.21 -1.05
C GLY A 83 12.49 13.41 -0.11
N LYS A 84 11.91 14.49 -0.63
CA LYS A 84 11.69 15.72 0.11
C LYS A 84 10.25 16.17 -0.03
N TYR A 85 9.64 16.49 1.09
CA TYR A 85 8.32 17.11 1.14
C TYR A 85 8.43 18.61 1.38
N HIS A 86 7.58 19.35 0.70
CA HIS A 86 7.46 20.81 0.86
C HIS A 86 6.46 21.15 2.00
N ALA A 87 6.22 22.47 2.21
CA ALA A 87 5.42 22.94 3.34
C ALA A 87 3.96 22.47 3.34
N ASP A 88 3.41 22.12 2.18
CA ASP A 88 2.05 21.56 2.02
C ASP A 88 1.94 20.08 2.35
N MET A 89 3.07 19.36 2.48
CA MET A 89 3.15 17.92 2.80
C MET A 89 2.40 16.99 1.81
N ASN A 90 1.91 17.52 0.70
CA ASN A 90 1.16 16.76 -0.30
C ASN A 90 2.04 16.33 -1.47
N ASP A 91 2.90 17.23 -1.93
CA ASP A 91 3.80 16.98 -3.04
C ASP A 91 5.20 16.59 -2.55
N ARG A 92 5.75 15.55 -3.18
CA ARG A 92 7.11 15.08 -2.92
C ARG A 92 8.00 15.30 -4.14
N GLU A 93 9.23 15.68 -3.87
CA GLU A 93 10.33 15.65 -4.82
C GLU A 93 11.18 14.41 -4.56
N THR A 94 11.38 13.57 -5.58
CA THR A 94 12.34 12.45 -5.49
C THR A 94 13.74 13.00 -5.76
N LEU A 95 14.59 12.97 -4.74
CA LEU A 95 15.97 13.44 -4.83
C LEU A 95 16.92 12.34 -5.32
N GLU A 96 16.64 11.08 -4.95
CA GLU A 96 17.44 9.93 -5.31
C GLU A 96 16.58 8.66 -5.38
N LEU A 97 16.88 7.80 -6.35
CA LEU A 97 16.23 6.51 -6.53
C LEU A 97 17.28 5.48 -6.93
N GLN A 98 17.59 4.56 -6.03
CA GLN A 98 18.52 3.44 -6.27
C GLN A 98 17.73 2.14 -6.15
N LEU A 99 17.30 1.59 -7.28
CA LEU A 99 16.52 0.34 -7.30
C LEU A 99 17.31 -0.85 -6.75
N ASN A 100 18.64 -0.89 -6.98
CA ASN A 100 19.52 -1.93 -6.47
C ASN A 100 18.95 -3.33 -6.76
N VAL A 101 18.87 -4.21 -5.75
CA VAL A 101 18.31 -5.57 -5.90
C VAL A 101 16.87 -5.60 -6.40
N PHE A 102 16.09 -4.54 -6.20
CA PHE A 102 14.71 -4.49 -6.65
C PHE A 102 14.59 -4.33 -8.18
N ALA A 103 15.63 -3.84 -8.86
CA ALA A 103 15.62 -3.70 -10.32
C ALA A 103 15.48 -5.03 -11.07
N ASP A 104 16.10 -6.08 -10.53
CA ASP A 104 16.12 -7.43 -11.10
C ASP A 104 15.26 -8.42 -10.28
N PHE A 105 14.39 -7.90 -9.42
CA PHE A 105 13.55 -8.74 -8.56
C PHE A 105 12.58 -9.58 -9.37
N ASP A 106 12.73 -10.89 -9.28
CA ASP A 106 11.96 -11.88 -10.01
C ASP A 106 11.39 -12.95 -9.05
N PRO A 107 10.33 -12.62 -8.28
CA PRO A 107 9.88 -13.41 -7.16
C PRO A 107 9.40 -14.80 -7.55
N GLU A 108 9.85 -15.79 -6.77
CA GLU A 108 9.27 -17.12 -6.70
C GLU A 108 8.51 -17.25 -5.38
N LEU A 109 7.20 -17.53 -5.45
CA LEU A 109 6.39 -17.65 -4.25
C LEU A 109 6.71 -18.96 -3.51
N PRO A 110 6.95 -18.92 -2.19
CA PRO A 110 6.89 -20.12 -1.36
C PRO A 110 5.58 -20.88 -1.56
N ASP A 111 5.63 -22.22 -1.54
CA ASP A 111 4.45 -23.05 -1.79
C ASP A 111 3.28 -22.71 -0.85
N GLU A 112 3.58 -22.41 0.41
CA GLU A 112 2.61 -22.01 1.43
C GLU A 112 1.88 -20.69 1.09
N TYR A 113 2.52 -19.80 0.32
CA TYR A 113 1.94 -18.51 -0.04
C TYR A 113 1.02 -18.57 -1.27
N ARG A 114 1.15 -19.63 -2.09
CA ARG A 114 0.34 -19.81 -3.31
C ARG A 114 -1.15 -20.02 -3.04
N GLU A 115 -1.50 -20.39 -1.80
CA GLU A 115 -2.88 -20.60 -1.35
C GLU A 115 -3.47 -19.42 -0.58
N CYS A 116 -2.78 -18.26 -0.54
CA CYS A 116 -3.28 -17.07 0.15
C CYS A 116 -4.56 -16.56 -0.55
N PRO A 117 -5.68 -16.47 0.17
CA PRO A 117 -6.96 -16.07 -0.44
C PRO A 117 -7.05 -14.58 -0.76
N PHE A 118 -6.28 -13.74 -0.06
CA PHE A 118 -6.20 -12.31 -0.29
C PHE A 118 -4.79 -11.95 -0.77
N VAL A 119 -4.72 -11.18 -1.86
CA VAL A 119 -3.45 -10.76 -2.46
C VAL A 119 -3.44 -9.25 -2.61
N PHE A 120 -2.40 -8.61 -2.13
CA PHE A 120 -2.10 -7.22 -2.41
C PHE A 120 -0.79 -7.10 -3.18
N LEU A 121 -0.91 -6.67 -4.42
CA LEU A 121 0.22 -6.35 -5.29
C LEU A 121 0.61 -4.89 -5.04
N ALA A 122 1.50 -4.68 -4.06
CA ALA A 122 1.98 -3.36 -3.72
C ALA A 122 2.82 -2.77 -4.86
N ASN A 123 3.23 -1.51 -4.74
CA ASN A 123 3.93 -0.81 -5.80
C ASN A 123 5.12 -1.63 -6.35
N GLY A 124 5.04 -1.93 -7.64
CA GLY A 124 6.01 -2.70 -8.42
C GLY A 124 5.65 -2.69 -9.90
N ALA A 125 6.56 -3.15 -10.74
CA ALA A 125 6.33 -3.26 -12.18
C ALA A 125 5.11 -4.15 -12.47
N PRO A 126 4.18 -3.76 -13.34
CA PRO A 126 3.03 -4.59 -13.73
C PRO A 126 3.43 -5.98 -14.22
N THR A 127 4.55 -6.11 -14.94
CA THR A 127 5.12 -7.40 -15.34
C THR A 127 5.41 -8.28 -14.13
N LEU A 128 6.04 -7.74 -13.07
CA LEU A 128 6.31 -8.45 -11.82
C LEU A 128 5.00 -8.83 -11.11
N GLN A 129 4.05 -7.89 -11.00
CA GLN A 129 2.76 -8.13 -10.36
C GLN A 129 1.99 -9.26 -11.04
N ARG A 130 1.96 -9.31 -12.38
CA ARG A 130 1.34 -10.39 -13.15
C ARG A 130 2.08 -11.73 -12.99
N LYS A 131 3.44 -11.71 -12.93
CA LYS A 131 4.21 -12.92 -12.64
C LYS A 131 3.84 -13.51 -11.28
N VAL A 132 3.72 -12.68 -10.25
CA VAL A 132 3.26 -13.11 -8.92
C VAL A 132 1.87 -13.71 -9.01
N LEU A 133 0.93 -13.03 -9.64
CA LEU A 133 -0.45 -13.48 -9.76
C LEU A 133 -0.57 -14.84 -10.47
N SER A 134 0.28 -15.09 -11.48
CA SER A 134 0.33 -16.39 -12.18
C SER A 134 0.76 -17.58 -11.32
N GLN A 135 1.38 -17.32 -10.16
CA GLN A 135 1.83 -18.34 -9.21
C GLN A 135 0.81 -18.63 -8.10
N VAL A 136 -0.21 -17.76 -7.93
CA VAL A 136 -1.25 -17.95 -6.92
C VAL A 136 -2.32 -18.89 -7.43
N ASN A 137 -2.60 -19.96 -6.68
CA ASN A 137 -3.51 -21.04 -7.16
C ASN A 137 -5.00 -20.73 -6.97
N SER A 138 -5.35 -20.02 -5.91
CA SER A 138 -6.75 -19.88 -5.50
C SER A 138 -7.08 -18.54 -4.83
N SER A 139 -6.55 -17.43 -5.38
CA SER A 139 -6.89 -16.10 -4.86
C SER A 139 -8.41 -15.87 -4.96
N ARG A 140 -8.99 -15.38 -3.87
CA ARG A 140 -10.40 -14.97 -3.80
C ARG A 140 -10.59 -13.50 -4.07
N PHE A 141 -9.53 -12.71 -3.80
CA PHE A 141 -9.58 -11.27 -3.91
C PHE A 141 -8.19 -10.67 -4.11
N VAL A 142 -8.01 -9.99 -5.21
CA VAL A 142 -6.75 -9.40 -5.63
C VAL A 142 -6.89 -7.90 -5.80
N VAL A 143 -6.05 -7.13 -5.11
CA VAL A 143 -5.98 -5.69 -5.26
C VAL A 143 -4.55 -5.28 -5.60
N ALA A 144 -4.39 -4.35 -6.51
CA ALA A 144 -3.09 -3.79 -6.87
C ALA A 144 -2.99 -2.31 -6.53
N ASP A 145 -1.76 -1.86 -6.29
CA ASP A 145 -1.35 -0.45 -6.35
C ASP A 145 -0.49 -0.23 -7.60
N THR A 146 -0.35 1.02 -8.02
CA THR A 146 0.50 1.40 -9.14
C THR A 146 1.20 2.73 -8.84
N MET A 147 2.04 3.19 -9.76
CA MET A 147 2.78 4.44 -9.65
C MET A 147 2.95 5.07 -11.03
N ASP A 148 3.18 6.38 -11.06
CA ASP A 148 3.38 7.17 -12.28
C ASP A 148 4.43 6.57 -13.24
N ILE A 149 5.55 6.08 -12.70
CA ILE A 149 6.61 5.43 -13.50
C ILE A 149 6.09 4.21 -14.28
N TRP A 150 5.22 3.39 -13.68
CA TRP A 150 4.67 2.20 -14.33
C TRP A 150 3.56 2.56 -15.32
N ILE A 151 2.73 3.55 -14.99
CA ILE A 151 1.71 4.09 -15.90
C ILE A 151 2.36 4.60 -17.19
N GLN A 152 3.56 5.20 -17.10
CA GLN A 152 4.28 5.76 -18.24
C GLN A 152 5.08 4.72 -19.02
N ASN A 153 5.75 3.80 -18.32
CA ASN A 153 6.75 2.93 -18.94
C ASN A 153 6.24 1.51 -19.25
N GLU A 154 5.19 1.03 -18.53
CA GLU A 154 4.63 -0.30 -18.71
C GLU A 154 3.11 -0.28 -18.93
N ALA A 155 2.62 0.69 -19.68
CA ALA A 155 1.18 0.94 -19.88
C ALA A 155 0.42 -0.28 -20.42
N GLU A 156 1.00 -1.08 -21.32
CA GLU A 156 0.33 -2.25 -21.90
C GLU A 156 0.25 -3.39 -20.88
N GLU A 157 1.31 -3.64 -20.11
CA GLU A 157 1.28 -4.65 -19.03
C GLU A 157 0.33 -4.24 -17.90
N LEU A 158 0.28 -2.95 -17.56
CA LEU A 158 -0.68 -2.43 -16.61
C LEU A 158 -2.13 -2.65 -17.07
N LYS A 159 -2.43 -2.45 -18.35
CA LYS A 159 -3.77 -2.75 -18.90
C LYS A 159 -4.12 -4.22 -18.78
N GLN A 160 -3.16 -5.12 -19.00
CA GLN A 160 -3.41 -6.55 -18.82
C GLN A 160 -3.66 -6.91 -17.36
N LEU A 161 -2.85 -6.35 -16.44
CA LEU A 161 -3.04 -6.53 -15.02
C LEU A 161 -4.44 -6.08 -14.55
N LEU A 162 -4.92 -4.93 -15.05
CA LEU A 162 -6.25 -4.39 -14.69
C LEU A 162 -7.40 -5.33 -15.05
N LEU A 163 -7.23 -6.23 -16.01
CA LEU A 163 -8.21 -7.26 -16.37
C LEU A 163 -8.16 -8.49 -15.44
N GLU A 164 -7.10 -8.64 -14.66
CA GLU A 164 -6.82 -9.81 -13.82
C GLU A 164 -7.07 -9.57 -12.33
N ILE A 165 -7.38 -8.31 -11.93
CA ILE A 165 -7.54 -7.92 -10.52
C ILE A 165 -8.96 -7.49 -10.19
N ASP A 166 -9.35 -7.63 -8.92
CA ASP A 166 -10.66 -7.19 -8.41
C ASP A 166 -10.70 -5.69 -8.13
N GLY A 167 -9.58 -5.09 -7.73
CA GLY A 167 -9.53 -3.68 -7.38
C GLY A 167 -8.20 -3.01 -7.64
N LEU A 168 -8.26 -1.70 -7.91
CA LEU A 168 -7.08 -0.84 -8.01
C LEU A 168 -7.13 0.27 -6.97
N VAL A 169 -6.01 0.46 -6.27
CA VAL A 169 -5.79 1.59 -5.36
C VAL A 169 -4.73 2.49 -5.98
N LEU A 170 -5.00 3.77 -6.16
CA LEU A 170 -4.05 4.72 -6.72
C LEU A 170 -4.31 6.12 -6.16
N ASN A 171 -3.38 7.05 -6.34
CA ASN A 171 -3.61 8.44 -5.95
C ASN A 171 -4.32 9.25 -7.08
N ASP A 172 -4.69 10.48 -6.78
CA ASP A 172 -5.43 11.34 -7.73
C ASP A 172 -4.59 11.77 -8.94
N SER A 173 -3.28 11.95 -8.77
CA SER A 173 -2.35 12.27 -9.87
C SER A 173 -2.19 11.08 -10.81
N GLU A 174 -2.02 9.88 -10.26
CA GLU A 174 -1.94 8.61 -10.99
C GLU A 174 -3.24 8.31 -11.75
N ALA A 175 -4.41 8.56 -11.12
CA ALA A 175 -5.70 8.39 -11.78
C ALA A 175 -5.86 9.33 -12.98
N LYS A 176 -5.46 10.58 -12.84
CA LYS A 176 -5.45 11.56 -13.94
C LYS A 176 -4.46 11.16 -15.03
N LEU A 177 -3.26 10.72 -14.66
CA LEU A 177 -2.22 10.29 -15.60
C LEU A 177 -2.67 9.07 -16.41
N LEU A 178 -3.20 8.04 -15.72
CA LEU A 178 -3.65 6.78 -16.34
C LEU A 178 -4.78 7.00 -17.34
N THR A 179 -5.67 7.95 -17.06
CA THR A 179 -6.91 8.12 -17.84
C THR A 179 -6.90 9.32 -18.77
N GLY A 180 -5.99 10.26 -18.58
CA GLY A 180 -6.00 11.56 -19.27
C GLY A 180 -7.17 12.47 -18.84
N LYS A 181 -7.87 12.13 -17.74
CA LYS A 181 -9.01 12.91 -17.22
C LYS A 181 -8.56 13.85 -16.12
N THR A 182 -9.10 15.05 -16.08
CA THR A 182 -8.85 16.03 -15.01
C THR A 182 -9.85 15.92 -13.87
N ASN A 183 -11.09 15.51 -14.16
CA ASN A 183 -12.13 15.27 -13.16
C ASN A 183 -11.99 13.87 -12.57
N LEU A 184 -11.90 13.75 -11.24
CA LEU A 184 -11.67 12.47 -10.56
C LEU A 184 -12.84 11.50 -10.66
N VAL A 185 -14.09 11.98 -10.82
CA VAL A 185 -15.24 11.10 -11.04
C VAL A 185 -15.13 10.46 -12.44
N GLU A 186 -14.79 11.24 -13.44
CA GLU A 186 -14.54 10.73 -14.81
C GLU A 186 -13.34 9.76 -14.83
N ALA A 187 -12.27 10.09 -14.08
CA ALA A 187 -11.08 9.24 -13.98
C ALA A 187 -11.42 7.89 -13.33
N GLY A 188 -12.08 7.88 -12.16
CA GLY A 188 -12.48 6.63 -11.49
C GLY A 188 -13.38 5.76 -12.35
N GLN A 189 -14.36 6.34 -13.03
CA GLN A 189 -15.20 5.62 -13.98
C GLN A 189 -14.44 5.11 -15.21
N ALA A 190 -13.41 5.86 -15.66
CA ALA A 190 -12.57 5.41 -16.77
C ALA A 190 -11.72 4.21 -16.36
N VAL A 191 -11.14 4.22 -15.15
CA VAL A 191 -10.36 3.08 -14.62
C VAL A 191 -11.25 1.84 -14.47
N LEU A 192 -12.48 1.97 -13.96
CA LEU A 192 -13.43 0.83 -13.89
C LEU A 192 -13.64 0.17 -15.28
N ARG A 193 -13.75 0.96 -16.33
CA ARG A 193 -13.89 0.42 -17.70
C ARG A 193 -12.63 -0.27 -18.24
N MET A 194 -11.49 -0.16 -17.55
CA MET A 194 -10.25 -0.85 -17.92
C MET A 194 -10.18 -2.27 -17.34
N GLY A 195 -11.09 -2.64 -16.40
CA GLY A 195 -11.18 -4.02 -15.93
C GLY A 195 -11.53 -4.24 -14.46
N PRO A 196 -10.97 -3.49 -13.51
CA PRO A 196 -11.17 -3.79 -12.09
C PRO A 196 -12.63 -3.61 -11.66
N GLY A 197 -13.12 -4.44 -10.75
CA GLY A 197 -14.47 -4.35 -10.21
C GLY A 197 -14.69 -3.14 -9.30
N PHE A 198 -13.63 -2.57 -8.73
CA PHE A 198 -13.67 -1.32 -7.98
C PHE A 198 -12.35 -0.54 -8.06
N VAL A 199 -12.43 0.75 -7.77
CA VAL A 199 -11.29 1.67 -7.73
C VAL A 199 -11.35 2.52 -6.47
N VAL A 200 -10.22 2.67 -5.81
CA VAL A 200 -10.04 3.63 -4.70
C VAL A 200 -9.03 4.69 -5.11
N ILE A 201 -9.47 5.94 -5.19
CA ILE A 201 -8.60 7.10 -5.47
C ILE A 201 -8.27 7.80 -4.16
N LYS A 202 -7.01 7.67 -3.72
CA LYS A 202 -6.44 8.37 -2.54
C LYS A 202 -6.22 9.85 -2.89
N LYS A 203 -6.56 10.76 -1.98
CA LYS A 203 -6.48 12.22 -2.19
C LYS A 203 -5.78 12.94 -1.03
N GLY A 204 -4.79 12.29 -0.41
CA GLY A 204 -4.05 12.85 0.71
C GLY A 204 -4.97 13.34 1.84
N GLU A 205 -4.80 14.58 2.26
CA GLU A 205 -5.58 15.22 3.33
C GLU A 205 -7.10 15.31 3.04
N HIS A 206 -7.50 15.13 1.79
CA HIS A 206 -8.91 15.14 1.38
C HIS A 206 -9.57 13.75 1.40
N GLY A 207 -8.88 12.71 1.88
CA GLY A 207 -9.41 11.36 2.05
C GLY A 207 -9.37 10.51 0.78
N ALA A 208 -10.42 9.75 0.50
CA ALA A 208 -10.47 8.83 -0.63
C ALA A 208 -11.84 8.83 -1.32
N MET A 209 -11.85 8.51 -2.61
CA MET A 209 -13.06 8.25 -3.39
C MET A 209 -13.09 6.77 -3.79
N PHE A 210 -14.27 6.18 -3.69
CA PHE A 210 -14.54 4.81 -4.09
C PHE A 210 -15.47 4.80 -5.31
N PHE A 211 -15.19 3.89 -6.23
CA PHE A 211 -15.98 3.66 -7.44
C PHE A 211 -16.17 2.17 -7.65
N SER A 212 -17.40 1.76 -7.91
CA SER A 212 -17.78 0.46 -8.44
C SER A 212 -18.96 0.62 -9.41
N GLU A 213 -19.42 -0.46 -10.02
CA GLU A 213 -20.65 -0.40 -10.85
C GLU A 213 -21.89 0.02 -10.05
N GLN A 214 -21.92 -0.32 -8.73
CA GLN A 214 -23.10 -0.10 -7.89
C GLN A 214 -23.04 1.21 -7.11
N GLU A 215 -21.85 1.64 -6.72
CA GLU A 215 -21.68 2.74 -5.76
C GLU A 215 -20.53 3.68 -6.13
N THR A 216 -20.75 4.95 -5.87
CA THR A 216 -19.69 5.97 -5.84
C THR A 216 -19.86 6.79 -4.58
N TYR A 217 -18.81 6.91 -3.77
CA TYR A 217 -18.81 7.74 -2.57
C TYR A 217 -17.42 8.27 -2.26
N ALA A 218 -17.36 9.25 -1.37
CA ALA A 218 -16.11 9.78 -0.83
C ALA A 218 -16.14 9.67 0.71
N LEU A 219 -14.99 9.30 1.26
CA LEU A 219 -14.72 9.35 2.69
C LEU A 219 -13.64 10.41 2.95
N PRO A 220 -13.82 11.34 3.89
CA PRO A 220 -12.79 12.32 4.23
C PRO A 220 -11.60 11.65 4.91
N ALA A 221 -10.45 12.31 4.95
CA ALA A 221 -9.37 11.89 5.83
C ALA A 221 -9.77 12.06 7.30
N PHE A 222 -9.14 11.29 8.21
CA PHE A 222 -9.26 11.56 9.64
C PHE A 222 -8.46 12.84 9.95
N PRO A 223 -9.07 13.87 10.56
CA PRO A 223 -8.38 15.12 10.83
C PRO A 223 -7.32 14.91 11.92
N THR A 224 -6.08 15.25 11.59
CA THR A 224 -4.95 15.30 12.51
C THR A 224 -4.21 16.62 12.33
N ASP A 225 -3.74 17.21 13.42
CA ASP A 225 -2.88 18.39 13.43
C ASP A 225 -1.39 18.03 13.47
N ARG A 226 -1.10 16.74 13.56
CA ARG A 226 0.26 16.21 13.60
C ARG A 226 0.59 15.47 12.31
N VAL A 227 1.10 16.19 11.32
CA VAL A 227 1.64 15.62 10.09
C VAL A 227 3.15 15.84 10.10
N VAL A 228 3.90 14.75 10.26
CA VAL A 228 5.38 14.76 10.36
C VAL A 228 6.00 14.21 9.08
N ASP A 229 5.51 13.05 8.60
CA ASP A 229 6.00 12.38 7.40
C ASP A 229 4.86 11.63 6.69
N PRO A 230 4.45 12.05 5.48
CA PRO A 230 3.42 11.35 4.73
C PRO A 230 3.92 10.13 3.93
N THR A 231 5.22 9.80 3.99
CA THR A 231 5.79 8.63 3.33
C THR A 231 5.12 7.35 3.81
N GLY A 232 4.72 6.49 2.87
CA GLY A 232 4.06 5.22 3.19
C GLY A 232 2.60 5.35 3.65
N ALA A 233 2.02 6.57 3.72
CA ALA A 233 0.61 6.73 4.11
C ALA A 233 -0.35 6.02 3.14
N GLY A 234 -0.07 6.09 1.85
CA GLY A 234 -0.82 5.38 0.81
C GLY A 234 -0.74 3.87 0.93
N ASP A 235 0.46 3.35 1.21
CA ASP A 235 0.71 1.92 1.41
C ASP A 235 0.08 1.43 2.72
N SER A 236 0.18 2.22 3.79
CA SER A 236 -0.48 1.95 5.07
C SER A 236 -2.00 1.99 4.96
N PHE A 237 -2.56 2.88 4.14
CA PHE A 237 -3.97 2.89 3.80
C PHE A 237 -4.37 1.56 3.14
N ALA A 238 -3.64 1.14 2.11
CA ALA A 238 -3.92 -0.11 1.40
C ALA A 238 -3.76 -1.33 2.32
N GLY A 239 -2.72 -1.34 3.17
CA GLY A 239 -2.51 -2.39 4.16
C GLY A 239 -3.62 -2.48 5.20
N GLY A 240 -4.07 -1.35 5.75
CA GLY A 240 -5.20 -1.30 6.67
C GLY A 240 -6.50 -1.77 6.04
N MET A 241 -6.75 -1.37 4.79
CA MET A 241 -7.90 -1.81 3.99
C MET A 241 -7.87 -3.32 3.76
N MET A 242 -6.77 -3.85 3.21
CA MET A 242 -6.65 -5.25 2.85
C MET A 242 -6.58 -6.17 4.06
N GLY A 243 -5.85 -5.78 5.11
CA GLY A 243 -5.79 -6.52 6.36
C GLY A 243 -7.16 -6.66 7.02
N TYR A 244 -7.95 -5.58 7.04
CA TYR A 244 -9.33 -5.63 7.54
C TYR A 244 -10.18 -6.59 6.70
N LEU A 245 -10.16 -6.52 5.36
CA LEU A 245 -10.91 -7.43 4.49
C LEU A 245 -10.50 -8.89 4.71
N ALA A 246 -9.20 -9.18 4.81
CA ALA A 246 -8.71 -10.52 5.09
C ALA A 246 -9.18 -11.04 6.45
N SER A 247 -9.27 -10.17 7.47
CA SER A 247 -9.78 -10.55 8.79
C SER A 247 -11.27 -10.92 8.77
N GLN A 248 -12.06 -10.22 7.95
CA GLN A 248 -13.51 -10.49 7.81
C GLN A 248 -13.78 -11.75 6.97
N GLY A 249 -12.88 -12.09 6.03
CA GLY A 249 -13.06 -13.21 5.10
C GLY A 249 -14.19 -13.01 4.10
N GLU A 250 -14.79 -11.84 4.07
CA GLU A 250 -15.89 -11.46 3.18
C GLU A 250 -15.54 -10.19 2.40
N VAL A 251 -15.93 -10.15 1.13
CA VAL A 251 -15.81 -8.97 0.28
C VAL A 251 -17.19 -8.61 -0.25
N GLY A 252 -17.68 -7.46 0.17
CA GLY A 252 -18.96 -6.91 -0.26
C GLY A 252 -19.01 -5.41 0.00
N PRO A 253 -20.02 -4.68 -0.49
CA PRO A 253 -20.06 -3.21 -0.40
C PRO A 253 -19.88 -2.68 1.03
N LYS A 254 -20.52 -3.31 2.02
CA LYS A 254 -20.41 -2.92 3.43
C LYS A 254 -19.00 -3.17 3.98
N ALA A 255 -18.40 -4.32 3.65
CA ALA A 255 -17.05 -4.68 4.08
C ALA A 255 -16.02 -3.76 3.43
N LEU A 256 -16.13 -3.47 2.13
CA LEU A 256 -15.27 -2.53 1.41
C LEU A 256 -15.33 -1.12 2.01
N LYS A 257 -16.54 -0.61 2.31
CA LYS A 257 -16.69 0.71 2.92
C LYS A 257 -16.05 0.79 4.32
N ALA A 258 -16.20 -0.24 5.13
CA ALA A 258 -15.53 -0.33 6.44
C ALA A 258 -14.01 -0.43 6.28
N ALA A 259 -13.54 -1.23 5.32
CA ALA A 259 -12.13 -1.41 5.03
C ALA A 259 -11.44 -0.11 4.61
N ILE A 260 -12.06 0.69 3.74
CA ILE A 260 -11.58 2.02 3.36
C ILE A 260 -11.52 2.94 4.60
N GLY A 261 -12.49 2.85 5.50
CA GLY A 261 -12.46 3.54 6.78
C GLY A 261 -11.25 3.13 7.62
N TYR A 262 -10.98 1.84 7.79
CA TYR A 262 -9.79 1.36 8.52
C TYR A 262 -8.49 1.75 7.82
N GLY A 263 -8.41 1.69 6.50
CA GLY A 263 -7.28 2.23 5.74
C GLY A 263 -7.02 3.71 6.05
N THR A 264 -8.08 4.53 6.08
CA THR A 264 -7.99 5.95 6.46
C THR A 264 -7.46 6.12 7.90
N ILE A 265 -7.92 5.30 8.84
CA ILE A 265 -7.47 5.35 10.24
C ILE A 265 -6.00 4.97 10.37
N VAL A 266 -5.56 3.89 9.72
CA VAL A 266 -4.14 3.46 9.77
C VAL A 266 -3.25 4.52 9.15
N ALA A 267 -3.60 5.03 7.96
CA ALA A 267 -2.85 6.10 7.30
C ALA A 267 -2.75 7.37 8.18
N SER A 268 -3.80 7.70 8.95
CA SER A 268 -3.78 8.84 9.86
C SER A 268 -2.79 8.70 11.03
N TYR A 269 -2.47 7.47 11.43
CA TYR A 269 -1.39 7.23 12.38
C TYR A 269 -0.01 7.26 11.70
N ASN A 270 0.11 6.71 10.49
CA ASN A 270 1.37 6.70 9.76
C ASN A 270 1.96 8.11 9.63
N VAL A 271 1.16 9.09 9.24
CA VAL A 271 1.65 10.47 9.01
C VAL A 271 2.12 11.20 10.28
N GLU A 272 1.84 10.68 11.48
CA GLU A 272 2.15 11.32 12.77
C GLU A 272 3.61 11.20 13.20
N ASP A 273 4.42 10.35 12.52
CA ASP A 273 5.88 10.22 12.77
C ASP A 273 6.59 9.69 11.52
N PHE A 274 7.91 9.59 11.53
CA PHE A 274 8.70 9.03 10.44
C PHE A 274 8.57 7.51 10.36
N SER A 275 8.59 6.98 9.11
CA SER A 275 8.57 5.54 8.88
C SER A 275 7.40 4.87 9.63
N LEU A 276 7.68 3.81 10.36
CA LEU A 276 6.70 3.08 11.18
C LEU A 276 6.72 3.49 12.67
N ASP A 277 7.45 4.54 13.05
CA ASP A 277 7.69 4.84 14.46
C ASP A 277 6.42 5.14 15.24
N ARG A 278 5.47 5.86 14.65
CA ARG A 278 4.16 6.04 15.30
C ARG A 278 3.34 4.74 15.32
N MET A 279 3.38 3.98 14.24
CA MET A 279 2.64 2.73 14.14
C MET A 279 3.16 1.66 15.13
N LYS A 280 4.45 1.67 15.46
CA LYS A 280 5.01 0.80 16.51
C LYS A 280 4.46 1.06 17.92
N GLN A 281 3.90 2.24 18.16
CA GLN A 281 3.43 2.72 19.48
C GLN A 281 1.93 2.50 19.70
N ILE A 282 1.20 1.99 18.69
CA ILE A 282 -0.24 1.79 18.77
C ILE A 282 -0.59 0.31 18.68
N GLU A 283 -1.76 -0.01 19.23
CA GLU A 283 -2.35 -1.33 19.21
C GLU A 283 -3.67 -1.33 18.46
N GLN A 284 -4.24 -2.50 18.19
CA GLN A 284 -5.53 -2.63 17.51
C GLN A 284 -6.66 -1.85 18.23
N ALA A 285 -6.61 -1.76 19.56
CA ALA A 285 -7.58 -1.00 20.35
C ALA A 285 -7.57 0.49 20.02
N ASP A 286 -6.40 1.08 19.72
CA ASP A 286 -6.29 2.47 19.33
C ASP A 286 -6.94 2.72 17.97
N LEU A 287 -6.79 1.77 17.04
CA LEU A 287 -7.45 1.83 15.73
C LEU A 287 -8.97 1.79 15.87
N VAL A 288 -9.50 0.91 16.73
CA VAL A 288 -10.93 0.81 17.01
C VAL A 288 -11.45 2.12 17.61
N GLN A 289 -10.76 2.67 18.61
CA GLN A 289 -11.15 3.93 19.24
C GLN A 289 -11.15 5.11 18.24
N ARG A 290 -10.12 5.20 17.37
CA ARG A 290 -10.08 6.24 16.35
C ARG A 290 -11.17 6.04 15.29
N MET A 291 -11.48 4.79 14.93
CA MET A 291 -12.57 4.46 14.02
C MET A 291 -13.94 4.88 14.59
N GLU A 292 -14.20 4.67 15.89
CA GLU A 292 -15.44 5.12 16.52
C GLU A 292 -15.60 6.65 16.43
N ARG A 293 -14.52 7.39 16.67
CA ARG A 293 -14.51 8.86 16.52
C ARG A 293 -14.75 9.27 15.07
N TYR A 294 -14.15 8.56 14.12
CA TYR A 294 -14.33 8.80 12.70
C TYR A 294 -15.78 8.54 12.26
N GLN A 295 -16.37 7.43 12.70
CA GLN A 295 -17.76 7.13 12.42
C GLN A 295 -18.71 8.17 13.03
N ALA A 296 -18.42 8.67 14.23
CA ALA A 296 -19.20 9.74 14.84
C ALA A 296 -19.13 11.05 14.03
N MET A 297 -17.98 11.38 13.47
CA MET A 297 -17.80 12.50 12.56
C MET A 297 -18.65 12.41 11.29
N LEU A 298 -18.83 11.19 10.76
CA LEU A 298 -19.54 10.95 9.50
C LEU A 298 -21.06 10.90 9.65
N ARG A 299 -21.59 10.86 10.88
CA ARG A 299 -23.05 10.87 11.13
C ARG A 299 -23.58 12.27 10.89
N LEU A 300 -24.63 12.37 10.07
CA LEU A 300 -25.43 13.57 9.82
C LEU A 300 -26.71 13.52 10.64
#